data_c42063045c5c3603d064e4b9053bf1bb
#
_entry.id   c42063045c5c3603d064e4b9053bf1bb
#
_cell.length_a   1.000
_cell.length_b   1.000
_cell.length_c   1.000
_cell.angle_alpha   90.00
_cell.angle_beta   90.00
_cell.angle_gamma   90.00
#
_symmetry.space_group_name_H-M   'P 1'
#
loop_
_entity.id
_entity.type
_entity.pdbx_description
1 polymer ?
#
loop_
_entity_poly.entity_id
_entity_poly.type
_entity_poly.pdbx_seq_one_letter_code
_entity_poly.pdbx_strand_id
1 'polypeptide(L)'
;SRPRGESRLTLPLSEPLLQLLEKFHHHQLELLKENKLANSNDWLMLNITDYNLCSLGYPITQKSMNDMLKQLSKKVGVNNQNLNVSMYTCRHTVATKLGNTPGMSYPWAASRLGHSLKMFMRTYVHVDEDRNEEMLNIVKNTNIFS
;
A
#
# COMPACT_ATOMS: atom_id res chain seq x y z
N SER A 1 -6.57 -8.17 -16.70
CA SER A 1 -7.46 -7.07 -16.30
C SER A 1 -8.52 -7.64 -15.37
N ARG A 2 -8.71 -7.01 -14.22
CA ARG A 2 -9.72 -7.47 -13.26
C ARG A 2 -11.08 -6.91 -13.59
N PRO A 3 -12.17 -7.64 -13.27
CA PRO A 3 -13.51 -7.09 -13.34
C PRO A 3 -13.60 -5.82 -12.50
N ARG A 4 -14.17 -4.75 -13.05
CA ARG A 4 -14.49 -3.54 -12.30
C ARG A 4 -15.59 -3.89 -11.30
N GLY A 5 -15.34 -3.72 -10.02
CA GLY A 5 -16.35 -3.89 -8.97
C GLY A 5 -16.04 -4.90 -7.88
N GLU A 6 -14.93 -5.65 -7.95
CA GLU A 6 -14.52 -6.48 -6.82
C GLU A 6 -13.91 -5.63 -5.70
N SER A 7 -14.57 -5.60 -4.56
CA SER A 7 -14.02 -5.04 -3.32
C SER A 7 -12.91 -5.93 -2.79
N ARG A 8 -11.89 -5.32 -2.20
CA ARG A 8 -10.81 -6.03 -1.51
C ARG A 8 -10.62 -5.46 -0.13
N LEU A 9 -10.38 -6.37 0.80
CA LEU A 9 -9.91 -5.95 2.12
C LEU A 9 -8.48 -5.44 2.01
N THR A 10 -8.19 -4.32 2.66
CA THR A 10 -6.83 -3.81 2.82
C THR A 10 -6.04 -4.71 3.79
N LEU A 11 -4.74 -4.50 3.88
CA LEU A 11 -3.98 -4.96 5.03
C LEU A 11 -4.46 -4.24 6.30
N PRO A 12 -4.33 -4.87 7.48
CA PRO A 12 -4.66 -4.20 8.74
C PRO A 12 -3.91 -2.86 8.83
N LEU A 13 -4.61 -1.83 9.23
CA LEU A 13 -4.03 -0.52 9.45
C LEU A 13 -3.47 -0.47 10.88
N SER A 14 -2.28 0.10 11.04
CA SER A 14 -1.71 0.32 12.36
C SER A 14 -2.41 1.48 13.07
N GLU A 15 -2.44 1.46 14.39
CA GLU A 15 -3.02 2.52 15.20
C GLU A 15 -2.48 3.92 14.86
N PRO A 16 -1.15 4.14 14.69
CA PRO A 16 -0.64 5.44 14.26
C PRO A 16 -1.16 5.88 12.89
N LEU A 17 -1.38 4.94 11.96
CA LEU A 17 -1.94 5.26 10.66
C LEU A 17 -3.41 5.65 10.74
N LEU A 18 -4.20 4.98 11.59
CA LEU A 18 -5.59 5.34 11.85
C LEU A 18 -5.69 6.75 12.39
N GLN A 19 -4.89 7.12 13.38
CA GLN A 19 -4.83 8.46 13.95
C GLN A 19 -4.45 9.53 12.90
N LEU A 20 -3.53 9.20 11.99
CA LEU A 20 -3.18 10.11 10.88
C LEU A 20 -4.34 10.29 9.90
N LEU A 21 -5.06 9.22 9.57
CA LEU A 21 -6.23 9.29 8.70
C LEU A 21 -7.36 10.10 9.34
N GLU A 22 -7.59 9.96 10.64
CA GLU A 22 -8.56 10.77 11.39
C GLU A 22 -8.20 12.26 11.38
N LYS A 23 -6.93 12.59 11.63
CA LYS A 23 -6.45 13.97 11.54
C LYS A 23 -6.61 14.54 10.12
N PHE A 24 -6.27 13.74 9.11
CA PHE A 24 -6.46 14.15 7.72
C PHE A 24 -7.94 14.38 7.41
N HIS A 25 -8.80 13.47 7.82
CA HIS A 25 -10.25 13.59 7.61
C HIS A 25 -10.81 14.84 8.27
N HIS A 26 -10.41 15.12 9.51
CA HIS A 26 -10.81 16.35 10.23
C HIS A 26 -10.39 17.61 9.46
N HIS A 27 -9.13 17.69 9.05
CA HIS A 27 -8.61 18.79 8.25
C HIS A 27 -9.36 18.94 6.90
N GLN A 28 -9.65 17.82 6.22
CA GLN A 28 -10.46 17.83 5.00
C GLN A 28 -11.84 18.43 5.24
N LEU A 29 -12.52 18.04 6.33
CA LEU A 29 -13.84 18.59 6.68
C LEU A 29 -13.80 20.09 6.98
N GLU A 30 -12.77 20.57 7.67
CA GLU A 30 -12.58 21.99 7.93
C GLU A 30 -12.42 22.79 6.64
N LEU A 31 -11.53 22.33 5.74
CA LEU A 31 -11.32 22.96 4.43
C LEU A 31 -12.60 22.99 3.59
N LEU A 32 -13.36 21.90 3.57
CA LEU A 32 -14.63 21.84 2.84
C LEU A 32 -15.64 22.85 3.41
N LYS A 33 -15.75 22.94 4.73
CA LYS A 33 -16.64 23.87 5.42
C LYS A 33 -16.28 25.34 5.12
N GLU A 34 -15.01 25.69 5.22
CA GLU A 34 -14.50 27.02 4.93
C GLU A 34 -14.78 27.44 3.48
N ASN A 35 -14.65 26.54 2.55
CA ASN A 35 -14.84 26.80 1.12
C ASN A 35 -16.27 26.50 0.63
N LYS A 36 -17.21 26.16 1.51
CA LYS A 36 -18.59 25.80 1.20
C LYS A 36 -18.70 24.68 0.16
N LEU A 37 -17.81 23.71 0.25
CA LEU A 37 -17.76 22.51 -0.60
C LEU A 37 -18.29 21.29 0.14
N ALA A 38 -18.68 20.25 -0.63
CA ALA A 38 -19.18 19.00 -0.09
C ALA A 38 -18.42 17.81 -0.67
N ASN A 39 -18.28 16.75 0.15
CA ASN A 39 -17.80 15.44 -0.28
C ASN A 39 -18.99 14.53 -0.59
N SER A 40 -19.71 14.81 -1.66
CA SER A 40 -20.96 14.11 -2.01
C SER A 40 -20.78 12.61 -2.30
N ASN A 41 -19.56 12.18 -2.61
CA ASN A 41 -19.24 10.78 -2.93
C ASN A 41 -18.58 10.05 -1.75
N ASP A 42 -18.47 10.69 -0.61
CA ASP A 42 -17.85 10.14 0.61
C ASP A 42 -16.44 9.56 0.39
N TRP A 43 -15.63 10.26 -0.40
CA TRP A 43 -14.24 9.89 -0.63
C TRP A 43 -13.42 10.06 0.64
N LEU A 44 -12.65 9.05 1.02
CA LEU A 44 -11.70 9.13 2.11
C LEU A 44 -10.68 10.27 1.93
N MET A 45 -10.24 10.47 0.68
CA MET A 45 -9.29 11.53 0.32
C MET A 45 -9.77 12.27 -0.94
N LEU A 46 -10.19 13.50 -0.78
CA LEU A 46 -10.42 14.44 -1.87
C LEU A 46 -9.10 15.07 -2.33
N ASN A 47 -9.12 15.63 -3.53
CA ASN A 47 -7.97 16.38 -4.05
C ASN A 47 -7.94 17.79 -3.48
N ILE A 48 -7.71 17.92 -2.18
CA ILE A 48 -7.69 19.20 -1.46
C ILE A 48 -6.52 20.12 -1.85
N THR A 49 -5.56 19.65 -2.64
CA THR A 49 -4.43 20.44 -3.14
C THR A 49 -4.76 21.19 -4.44
N ASP A 50 -5.87 20.88 -5.08
CA ASP A 50 -6.35 21.50 -6.29
C ASP A 50 -7.81 21.91 -6.08
N TYR A 51 -8.05 23.24 -5.98
CA TYR A 51 -9.38 23.79 -5.70
C TYR A 51 -10.43 23.36 -6.75
N ASN A 52 -10.06 23.36 -8.02
CA ASN A 52 -11.00 23.01 -9.09
C ASN A 52 -11.41 21.53 -9.00
N LEU A 53 -10.48 20.64 -8.77
CA LEU A 53 -10.77 19.21 -8.60
C LEU A 53 -11.52 18.94 -7.30
N CYS A 54 -11.18 19.66 -6.23
CA CYS A 54 -11.88 19.57 -4.95
C CYS A 54 -13.33 20.04 -5.06
N SER A 55 -13.58 21.18 -5.75
CA SER A 55 -14.92 21.73 -5.96
C SER A 55 -15.83 20.83 -6.80
N LEU A 56 -15.24 20.03 -7.68
CA LEU A 56 -15.95 19.03 -8.47
C LEU A 56 -16.11 17.69 -7.72
N GLY A 57 -15.62 17.57 -6.49
CA GLY A 57 -15.73 16.37 -5.68
C GLY A 57 -14.86 15.21 -6.16
N TYR A 58 -13.74 15.48 -6.85
CA TYR A 58 -12.83 14.44 -7.32
C TYR A 58 -11.88 13.98 -6.21
N PRO A 59 -11.63 12.65 -6.11
CA PRO A 59 -10.65 12.12 -5.18
C PRO A 59 -9.22 12.48 -5.60
N ILE A 60 -8.28 12.32 -4.67
CA ILE A 60 -6.86 12.48 -4.96
C ILE A 60 -6.43 11.55 -6.09
N THR A 61 -5.66 12.07 -7.04
CA THR A 61 -5.20 11.29 -8.19
C THR A 61 -3.89 10.56 -7.90
N GLN A 62 -3.63 9.49 -8.63
CA GLN A 62 -2.33 8.79 -8.56
C GLN A 62 -1.16 9.73 -8.86
N LYS A 63 -1.35 10.68 -9.79
CA LYS A 63 -0.34 11.69 -10.12
C LYS A 63 -0.05 12.57 -8.91
N SER A 64 -1.08 13.14 -8.28
CA SER A 64 -0.93 13.99 -7.08
C SER A 64 -0.20 13.24 -5.96
N MET A 65 -0.57 11.99 -5.70
CA MET A 65 0.11 11.16 -4.70
C MET A 65 1.58 10.93 -5.03
N ASN A 66 1.90 10.62 -6.27
CA ASN A 66 3.30 10.43 -6.70
C ASN A 66 4.11 11.73 -6.61
N ASP A 67 3.53 12.87 -6.95
CA ASP A 67 4.20 14.17 -6.85
C ASP A 67 4.46 14.54 -5.38
N MET A 68 3.51 14.27 -4.48
CA MET A 68 3.72 14.41 -3.04
C MET A 68 4.84 13.50 -2.52
N LEU A 69 4.87 12.23 -2.91
CA LEU A 69 5.93 11.30 -2.52
C LEU A 69 7.31 11.75 -3.00
N LYS A 70 7.41 12.25 -4.23
CA LYS A 70 8.66 12.82 -4.77
C LYS A 70 9.13 14.02 -3.94
N GLN A 71 8.22 14.93 -3.60
CA GLN A 71 8.56 16.08 -2.75
C GLN A 71 9.02 15.66 -1.36
N LEU A 72 8.32 14.72 -0.72
CA LEU A 72 8.70 14.19 0.58
C LEU A 72 10.06 13.48 0.54
N SER A 73 10.28 12.62 -0.45
CA SER A 73 11.56 11.91 -0.65
C SER A 73 12.73 12.88 -0.80
N LYS A 74 12.50 14.00 -1.48
CA LYS A 74 13.49 15.06 -1.62
C LYS A 74 13.81 15.75 -0.29
N LYS A 75 12.76 16.07 0.50
CA LYS A 75 12.89 16.71 1.82
C LYS A 75 13.65 15.84 2.83
N VAL A 76 13.43 14.52 2.81
CA VAL A 76 14.09 13.61 3.76
C VAL A 76 15.41 13.02 3.23
N GLY A 77 15.88 13.47 2.06
CA GLY A 77 17.17 13.06 1.51
C GLY A 77 17.23 11.63 0.92
N VAL A 78 16.10 10.93 0.81
CA VAL A 78 16.04 9.57 0.25
C VAL A 78 16.31 9.55 -1.25
N ASN A 79 16.18 10.69 -1.92
CA ASN A 79 16.27 10.81 -3.39
C ASN A 79 17.69 11.10 -3.91
N ASN A 80 18.73 10.94 -3.08
CA ASN A 80 20.11 11.27 -3.44
C ASN A 80 20.77 10.31 -4.44
N GLN A 81 20.08 9.21 -4.85
CA GLN A 81 20.64 8.17 -5.71
C GLN A 81 19.78 7.86 -6.93
N ASN A 82 19.08 8.81 -7.52
CA ASN A 82 18.18 8.60 -8.67
C ASN A 82 17.04 7.58 -8.42
N LEU A 83 16.72 7.30 -7.16
CA LEU A 83 15.61 6.43 -6.79
C LEU A 83 14.28 7.17 -7.00
N ASN A 84 13.55 6.74 -8.01
CA ASN A 84 12.24 7.30 -8.32
C ASN A 84 11.18 6.73 -7.38
N VAL A 85 11.04 7.30 -6.18
CA VAL A 85 10.05 6.86 -5.19
C VAL A 85 8.64 7.20 -5.68
N SER A 86 7.78 6.19 -5.73
CA SER A 86 6.40 6.28 -6.20
C SER A 86 5.49 5.37 -5.36
N MET A 87 4.18 5.49 -5.51
CA MET A 87 3.22 4.55 -4.91
C MET A 87 3.50 3.10 -5.33
N TYR A 88 4.01 2.90 -6.53
CA TYR A 88 4.44 1.59 -7.01
C TYR A 88 5.63 1.06 -6.22
N THR A 89 6.60 1.90 -5.90
CA THR A 89 7.76 1.55 -5.04
C THR A 89 7.28 1.11 -3.65
N CYS A 90 6.36 1.85 -3.03
CA CYS A 90 5.77 1.46 -1.74
C CYS A 90 5.10 0.08 -1.81
N ARG A 91 4.33 -0.17 -2.87
CA ARG A 91 3.68 -1.45 -3.11
C ARG A 91 4.70 -2.58 -3.27
N HIS A 92 5.77 -2.37 -4.05
CA HIS A 92 6.84 -3.35 -4.22
C HIS A 92 7.53 -3.68 -2.90
N THR A 93 7.82 -2.68 -2.08
CA THR A 93 8.43 -2.88 -0.76
C THR A 93 7.58 -3.77 0.14
N VAL A 94 6.27 -3.52 0.20
CA VAL A 94 5.35 -4.35 1.00
C VAL A 94 5.25 -5.76 0.41
N ALA A 95 5.16 -5.89 -0.91
CA ALA A 95 5.07 -7.19 -1.58
C ALA A 95 6.33 -8.03 -1.34
N THR A 96 7.52 -7.43 -1.44
CA THR A 96 8.79 -8.11 -1.17
C THR A 96 8.87 -8.56 0.30
N LYS A 97 8.48 -7.70 1.25
CA LYS A 97 8.43 -8.08 2.66
C LYS A 97 7.51 -9.27 2.90
N LEU A 98 6.29 -9.25 2.34
CA LEU A 98 5.35 -10.36 2.48
C LEU A 98 5.87 -11.64 1.80
N GLY A 99 6.52 -11.53 0.64
CA GLY A 99 7.10 -12.67 -0.09
C GLY A 99 8.25 -13.34 0.67
N ASN A 100 8.93 -12.61 1.54
CA ASN A 100 10.11 -13.09 2.27
C ASN A 100 9.86 -13.20 3.79
N THR A 101 8.61 -13.12 4.23
CA THR A 101 8.25 -13.35 5.64
C THR A 101 8.05 -14.83 5.91
N PRO A 102 8.75 -15.44 6.88
CA PRO A 102 8.58 -16.83 7.25
C PRO A 102 7.12 -17.15 7.60
N GLY A 103 6.61 -18.29 7.12
CA GLY A 103 5.24 -18.75 7.41
C GLY A 103 4.14 -17.97 6.68
N MET A 104 4.47 -17.01 5.83
CA MET A 104 3.47 -16.24 5.09
C MET A 104 2.76 -17.12 4.04
N SER A 105 1.43 -17.07 4.05
CA SER A 105 0.63 -17.66 2.97
C SER A 105 0.72 -16.80 1.70
N TYR A 106 1.44 -17.30 0.69
CA TYR A 106 1.58 -16.58 -0.59
C TYR A 106 0.25 -16.36 -1.33
N PRO A 107 -0.69 -17.31 -1.35
CA PRO A 107 -2.02 -17.05 -1.93
C PRO A 107 -2.75 -15.90 -1.23
N TRP A 108 -2.68 -15.85 0.09
CA TRP A 108 -3.27 -14.75 0.88
C TRP A 108 -2.60 -13.42 0.54
N ALA A 109 -1.26 -13.35 0.59
CA ALA A 109 -0.50 -12.14 0.30
C ALA A 109 -0.77 -11.63 -1.13
N ALA A 110 -0.74 -12.51 -2.12
CA ALA A 110 -1.06 -12.19 -3.50
C ALA A 110 -2.48 -11.61 -3.64
N SER A 111 -3.46 -12.23 -2.99
CA SER A 111 -4.86 -11.77 -3.00
C SER A 111 -4.98 -10.36 -2.41
N ARG A 112 -4.36 -10.09 -1.24
CA ARG A 112 -4.38 -8.75 -0.59
C ARG A 112 -3.77 -7.67 -1.48
N LEU A 113 -2.66 -7.98 -2.14
CA LEU A 113 -2.00 -7.06 -3.06
C LEU A 113 -2.66 -7.01 -4.44
N GLY A 114 -3.56 -7.91 -4.70
CA GLY A 114 -4.19 -7.99 -5.99
C GLY A 114 -3.30 -8.49 -7.10
N HIS A 115 -2.44 -9.41 -6.80
CA HIS A 115 -1.61 -10.13 -7.75
C HIS A 115 -2.17 -11.52 -8.01
N SER A 116 -1.90 -12.10 -9.18
CA SER A 116 -2.02 -13.54 -9.33
C SER A 116 -0.91 -14.21 -8.52
N LEU A 117 -1.19 -15.41 -7.98
CA LEU A 117 -0.18 -16.17 -7.23
C LEU A 117 1.10 -16.36 -8.04
N LYS A 118 0.96 -16.74 -9.32
CA LYS A 118 2.10 -16.93 -10.23
C LYS A 118 2.97 -15.69 -10.36
N MET A 119 2.35 -14.50 -10.51
CA MET A 119 3.10 -13.25 -10.62
C MET A 119 3.76 -12.88 -9.30
N PHE A 120 3.04 -13.04 -8.18
CA PHE A 120 3.56 -12.75 -6.85
C PHE A 120 4.80 -13.60 -6.54
N MET A 121 4.72 -14.90 -6.73
CA MET A 121 5.84 -15.81 -6.48
C MET A 121 7.04 -15.48 -7.36
N ARG A 122 6.84 -15.29 -8.66
CA ARG A 122 7.94 -14.99 -9.59
C ARG A 122 8.66 -13.67 -9.27
N THR A 123 7.94 -12.68 -8.74
CA THR A 123 8.47 -11.32 -8.62
C THR A 123 8.98 -11.02 -7.21
N TYR A 124 8.39 -11.61 -6.17
CA TYR A 124 8.63 -11.20 -4.79
C TYR A 124 9.14 -12.31 -3.88
N VAL A 125 8.94 -13.56 -4.25
CA VAL A 125 9.45 -14.69 -3.47
C VAL A 125 10.83 -15.04 -4.00
N HIS A 126 11.84 -14.73 -3.22
CA HIS A 126 13.20 -15.16 -3.51
C HIS A 126 13.47 -16.45 -2.76
N VAL A 127 13.94 -17.46 -3.48
CA VAL A 127 14.44 -18.69 -2.85
C VAL A 127 15.81 -18.32 -2.27
N ASP A 128 15.84 -18.09 -0.98
CA ASP A 128 17.07 -17.82 -0.25
C ASP A 128 17.67 -19.18 0.12
N GLU A 129 18.82 -19.53 -0.45
CA GLU A 129 19.50 -20.80 -0.14
C GLU A 129 19.86 -20.88 1.35
N ASP A 130 20.12 -19.74 1.99
CA ASP A 130 20.38 -19.62 3.42
C ASP A 130 19.18 -20.02 4.31
N ARG A 131 17.96 -20.07 3.75
CA ARG A 131 16.75 -20.49 4.48
C ARG A 131 16.49 -21.99 4.44
N ASN A 132 17.31 -22.76 3.77
CA ASN A 132 17.11 -24.20 3.65
C ASN A 132 17.16 -24.90 5.01
N GLU A 133 18.06 -24.51 5.91
CA GLU A 133 18.14 -25.05 7.28
C GLU A 133 16.89 -24.72 8.09
N GLU A 134 16.37 -23.50 7.97
CA GLU A 134 15.14 -23.09 8.64
C GLU A 134 13.94 -23.95 8.17
N MET A 135 13.82 -24.16 6.87
CA MET A 135 12.76 -25.00 6.30
C MET A 135 12.91 -26.47 6.73
N LEU A 136 14.11 -27.00 6.77
CA LEU A 136 14.38 -28.37 7.26
C LEU A 136 14.00 -28.50 8.74
N ASN A 137 14.24 -27.49 9.55
CA ASN A 137 13.84 -27.50 10.95
C ASN A 137 12.30 -27.45 11.12
N ILE A 138 11.59 -26.68 10.29
CA ILE A 138 10.13 -26.69 10.28
C ILE A 138 9.61 -28.10 9.93
N VAL A 139 10.15 -28.73 8.90
CA VAL A 139 9.75 -30.10 8.48
C VAL A 139 9.99 -31.11 9.60
N LYS A 140 11.15 -31.06 10.26
CA LYS A 140 11.48 -31.94 11.39
C LYS A 140 10.52 -31.77 12.56
N ASN A 141 10.13 -30.51 12.85
CA ASN A 141 9.28 -30.20 14.01
C ASN A 141 7.77 -30.43 13.72
N THR A 142 7.37 -30.56 12.47
CA THR A 142 5.95 -30.68 12.09
C THR A 142 5.47 -32.13 12.01
N ASN A 143 6.33 -33.13 12.29
CA ASN A 143 5.99 -34.57 12.29
C ASN A 143 5.22 -35.01 11.03
N ILE A 144 5.60 -34.50 9.86
CA ILE A 144 4.89 -34.74 8.59
C ILE A 144 4.92 -36.23 8.17
N PHE A 145 5.82 -36.99 8.77
CA PHE A 145 6.08 -38.40 8.43
C PHE A 145 5.70 -39.39 9.56
N SER A 146 4.94 -38.97 10.56
CA SER A 146 4.39 -39.84 11.61
C SER A 146 3.01 -40.36 11.30
#